data_8310037fb945533fcb5ef1a58d36a3d6
#
_entry.id   8310037fb945533fcb5ef1a58d36a3d6
#
_cell.length_a   1.000
_cell.length_b   1.000
_cell.length_c   1.000
_cell.angle_alpha   90.00
_cell.angle_beta   90.00
_cell.angle_gamma   90.00
#
_symmetry.space_group_name_H-M   'P 1'
#
loop_
_entity.id
_entity.type
_entity.pdbx_description
1 polymer ?
#
loop_
_entity_poly.entity_id
_entity_poly.type
_entity_poly.pdbx_seq_one_letter_code
_entity_poly.pdbx_strand_id
1 'polypeptide(L)'
;MQIAETVQTTTRQLGNSDMQITAIGFGAWAIGGGDWQFGWGSQDDNDSVAAIQHALDLGINWIDTAAVYGLGHSEEVVARALEGRQQKPYVFTKCSMIWSKKFWQTKDQIHRSLKRDSVRNELESSLRRLKLDVIDLYQIHWPDPEDEIEEGWETLAKLKQEGKVRYIGVSNFSVAQMERISKIAPITSLQPPYSMLNRGVEKEILPYCQQHNIGVINYSPMVSGLLTGAMTKERVAQFPQDDWRRNNARFQEPQLSRNLKLVELLREIGSAHGRSPGEVAIAWTLNNPAVTAAIVGARNAKQVDGIIGAATFRLQLDEIARIEDFLTANPVPVKPSK
;
A
#
# COMPACT_ATOMS: atom_id res chain seq x y z
N MET A 1 -28.78 -12.03 13.54
CA MET A 1 -28.02 -11.22 12.58
C MET A 1 -27.63 -9.96 13.32
N GLN A 2 -26.43 -9.92 13.93
CA GLN A 2 -25.90 -8.69 14.54
C GLN A 2 -25.52 -7.76 13.39
N ILE A 3 -26.19 -6.60 13.34
CA ILE A 3 -25.79 -5.50 12.45
C ILE A 3 -24.41 -5.07 12.96
N ALA A 4 -23.36 -5.28 12.17
CA ALA A 4 -22.04 -4.78 12.48
C ALA A 4 -22.18 -3.25 12.65
N GLU A 5 -21.86 -2.75 13.85
CA GLU A 5 -21.80 -1.31 14.08
C GLU A 5 -20.79 -0.72 13.09
N THR A 6 -21.26 0.15 12.23
CA THR A 6 -20.41 0.89 11.30
C THR A 6 -19.38 1.64 12.13
N VAL A 7 -18.11 1.29 12.00
CA VAL A 7 -17.02 2.03 12.64
C VAL A 7 -17.07 3.45 12.09
N GLN A 8 -17.35 4.43 12.96
CA GLN A 8 -17.39 5.84 12.56
C GLN A 8 -15.94 6.26 12.23
N THR A 9 -15.51 5.99 11.00
CA THR A 9 -14.16 6.27 10.53
C THR A 9 -13.99 7.76 10.30
N THR A 10 -13.08 8.39 11.03
CA THR A 10 -12.67 9.75 10.75
C THR A 10 -11.90 9.80 9.44
N THR A 11 -12.26 10.74 8.57
CA THR A 11 -11.55 10.98 7.32
C THR A 11 -10.48 12.06 7.48
N ARG A 12 -9.47 12.04 6.60
CA ARG A 12 -8.42 13.03 6.49
C ARG A 12 -8.32 13.49 5.04
N GLN A 13 -8.07 14.77 4.83
CA GLN A 13 -7.83 15.30 3.49
C GLN A 13 -6.53 14.75 2.93
N LEU A 14 -6.54 14.25 1.69
CA LEU A 14 -5.35 13.77 1.01
C LEU A 14 -4.60 14.93 0.35
N GLY A 15 -3.55 15.42 1.01
CA GLY A 15 -2.70 16.50 0.50
C GLY A 15 -3.52 17.72 0.05
N ASN A 16 -3.24 18.20 -1.15
CA ASN A 16 -3.89 19.35 -1.76
C ASN A 16 -5.21 19.02 -2.51
N SER A 17 -5.80 17.84 -2.30
CA SER A 17 -7.05 17.42 -2.94
C SER A 17 -8.29 17.75 -2.10
N ASP A 18 -9.48 17.57 -2.69
CA ASP A 18 -10.76 17.58 -1.97
C ASP A 18 -11.15 16.21 -1.40
N MET A 19 -10.31 15.18 -1.63
CA MET A 19 -10.61 13.81 -1.20
C MET A 19 -10.46 13.67 0.31
N GLN A 20 -11.56 13.28 0.96
CA GLN A 20 -11.60 12.94 2.38
C GLN A 20 -11.50 11.41 2.51
N ILE A 21 -10.30 10.89 2.80
CA ILE A 21 -10.03 9.46 2.86
C ILE A 21 -9.96 8.94 4.29
N THR A 22 -10.39 7.70 4.50
CA THR A 22 -10.24 7.01 5.78
C THR A 22 -8.77 6.75 6.11
N ALA A 23 -8.42 6.68 7.40
CA ALA A 23 -7.04 6.50 7.85
C ALA A 23 -6.39 5.18 7.37
N ILE A 24 -7.19 4.20 6.97
CA ILE A 24 -6.74 3.00 6.26
C ILE A 24 -7.52 2.85 4.95
N GLY A 25 -6.85 2.35 3.92
CA GLY A 25 -7.44 1.99 2.63
C GLY A 25 -7.17 0.54 2.28
N PHE A 26 -8.00 -0.02 1.42
CA PHE A 26 -7.85 -1.39 0.96
C PHE A 26 -6.75 -1.50 -0.08
N GLY A 27 -5.68 -2.25 0.24
CA GLY A 27 -4.57 -2.52 -0.68
C GLY A 27 -4.80 -3.80 -1.48
N ALA A 28 -4.87 -3.66 -2.79
CA ALA A 28 -5.25 -4.73 -3.71
C ALA A 28 -4.05 -5.54 -4.29
N TRP A 29 -2.84 -5.39 -3.75
CA TRP A 29 -1.69 -6.13 -4.28
C TRP A 29 -1.86 -7.65 -4.11
N ALA A 30 -2.24 -8.11 -2.92
CA ALA A 30 -2.34 -9.54 -2.62
C ALA A 30 -3.48 -10.25 -3.35
N ILE A 31 -4.48 -9.52 -3.85
CA ILE A 31 -5.60 -10.07 -4.64
C ILE A 31 -5.30 -10.18 -6.13
N GLY A 32 -4.15 -9.70 -6.60
CA GLY A 32 -3.69 -9.93 -7.98
C GLY A 32 -3.36 -11.39 -8.30
N GLY A 33 -3.37 -12.28 -7.29
CA GLY A 33 -3.14 -13.71 -7.49
C GLY A 33 -1.67 -14.10 -7.63
N GLY A 34 -1.44 -15.31 -8.14
CA GLY A 34 -0.14 -15.90 -8.47
C GLY A 34 0.27 -15.66 -9.93
N ASP A 35 1.24 -16.45 -10.39
CA ASP A 35 1.70 -16.54 -11.79
C ASP A 35 2.28 -15.24 -12.39
N TRP A 36 2.78 -14.34 -11.56
CA TRP A 36 3.53 -13.17 -11.96
C TRP A 36 4.68 -12.87 -10.98
N GLN A 37 5.64 -12.05 -11.40
CA GLN A 37 6.93 -11.85 -10.72
C GLN A 37 6.84 -11.49 -9.23
N PHE A 38 5.81 -10.75 -8.82
CA PHE A 38 5.60 -10.29 -7.44
C PHE A 38 4.32 -10.84 -6.81
N GLY A 39 3.85 -12.01 -7.30
CA GLY A 39 2.66 -12.66 -6.80
C GLY A 39 2.79 -13.18 -5.36
N TRP A 40 1.65 -13.32 -4.70
CA TRP A 40 1.52 -13.85 -3.33
C TRP A 40 1.00 -15.29 -3.30
N GLY A 41 1.14 -16.02 -4.43
CA GLY A 41 0.53 -17.32 -4.66
C GLY A 41 -0.95 -17.22 -5.08
N SER A 42 -1.58 -18.38 -5.26
CA SER A 42 -2.98 -18.46 -5.72
C SER A 42 -3.93 -17.72 -4.77
N GLN A 43 -4.95 -17.06 -5.34
CA GLN A 43 -5.97 -16.31 -4.64
C GLN A 43 -7.34 -16.60 -5.26
N ASP A 44 -8.34 -16.84 -4.44
CA ASP A 44 -9.74 -16.97 -4.90
C ASP A 44 -10.33 -15.57 -5.12
N ASP A 45 -10.92 -15.36 -6.29
CA ASP A 45 -11.51 -14.07 -6.65
C ASP A 45 -12.77 -13.75 -5.83
N ASN A 46 -13.55 -14.76 -5.44
CA ASN A 46 -14.75 -14.54 -4.63
C ASN A 46 -14.37 -14.11 -3.22
N ASP A 47 -13.32 -14.71 -2.65
CA ASP A 47 -12.75 -14.27 -1.38
C ASP A 47 -12.22 -12.83 -1.48
N SER A 48 -11.59 -12.48 -2.59
CA SER A 48 -11.07 -11.14 -2.87
C SER A 48 -12.20 -10.11 -2.99
N VAL A 49 -13.23 -10.42 -3.76
CA VAL A 49 -14.44 -9.57 -3.91
C VAL A 49 -15.12 -9.39 -2.56
N ALA A 50 -15.32 -10.49 -1.81
CA ALA A 50 -15.92 -10.43 -0.48
C ALA A 50 -15.10 -9.59 0.50
N ALA A 51 -13.75 -9.67 0.45
CA ALA A 51 -12.87 -8.86 1.28
C ALA A 51 -13.01 -7.36 0.98
N ILE A 52 -13.03 -6.98 -0.30
CA ILE A 52 -13.22 -5.59 -0.71
C ILE A 52 -14.58 -5.08 -0.26
N GLN A 53 -15.65 -5.82 -0.56
CA GLN A 53 -17.01 -5.44 -0.20
C GLN A 53 -17.16 -5.27 1.30
N HIS A 54 -16.64 -6.22 2.09
CA HIS A 54 -16.67 -6.16 3.55
C HIS A 54 -15.90 -4.94 4.09
N ALA A 55 -14.73 -4.63 3.54
CA ALA A 55 -13.96 -3.44 3.92
C ALA A 55 -14.75 -2.13 3.67
N LEU A 56 -15.42 -2.03 2.52
CA LEU A 56 -16.26 -0.90 2.18
C LEU A 56 -17.51 -0.80 3.08
N ASP A 57 -18.13 -1.93 3.42
CA ASP A 57 -19.29 -1.99 4.32
C ASP A 57 -18.93 -1.59 5.76
N LEU A 58 -17.68 -1.79 6.17
CA LEU A 58 -17.12 -1.33 7.44
C LEU A 58 -16.66 0.14 7.41
N GLY A 59 -16.83 0.84 6.28
CA GLY A 59 -16.61 2.28 6.16
C GLY A 59 -15.25 2.69 5.57
N ILE A 60 -14.39 1.76 5.11
CA ILE A 60 -13.25 2.12 4.27
C ILE A 60 -13.79 2.74 2.98
N ASN A 61 -13.25 3.89 2.57
CA ASN A 61 -13.78 4.65 1.44
C ASN A 61 -12.82 4.81 0.26
N TRP A 62 -11.71 4.07 0.24
CA TRP A 62 -10.76 4.08 -0.88
C TRP A 62 -10.03 2.74 -1.04
N ILE A 63 -9.66 2.46 -2.29
CA ILE A 63 -8.96 1.25 -2.73
C ILE A 63 -7.71 1.67 -3.48
N ASP A 64 -6.56 1.07 -3.15
CA ASP A 64 -5.31 1.21 -3.91
C ASP A 64 -5.00 -0.08 -4.67
N THR A 65 -4.92 0.02 -5.97
CA THR A 65 -4.53 -1.05 -6.90
C THR A 65 -3.40 -0.59 -7.82
N ALA A 66 -3.00 -1.41 -8.78
CA ALA A 66 -2.11 -1.05 -9.87
C ALA A 66 -2.33 -1.96 -11.08
N ALA A 67 -2.09 -1.42 -12.27
CA ALA A 67 -2.18 -2.16 -13.52
C ALA A 67 -1.31 -3.43 -13.51
N VAL A 68 -0.11 -3.36 -12.91
CA VAL A 68 0.83 -4.48 -12.85
C VAL A 68 0.39 -5.61 -11.90
N TYR A 69 -0.51 -5.36 -10.94
CA TYR A 69 -0.91 -6.38 -9.97
C TYR A 69 -1.71 -7.50 -10.65
N GLY A 70 -1.10 -8.68 -10.72
CA GLY A 70 -1.65 -9.78 -11.49
C GLY A 70 -1.80 -9.48 -12.97
N LEU A 71 -0.97 -8.55 -13.51
CA LEU A 71 -0.98 -8.16 -14.93
C LEU A 71 -2.38 -7.71 -15.41
N GLY A 72 -3.03 -6.89 -14.62
CA GLY A 72 -4.37 -6.33 -14.84
C GLY A 72 -5.47 -6.99 -14.00
N HIS A 73 -5.25 -8.21 -13.51
CA HIS A 73 -6.28 -8.99 -12.82
C HIS A 73 -6.81 -8.29 -11.55
N SER A 74 -5.94 -7.65 -10.75
CA SER A 74 -6.37 -6.93 -9.56
C SER A 74 -7.38 -5.82 -9.87
N GLU A 75 -7.20 -5.08 -10.96
CA GLU A 75 -8.14 -4.04 -11.39
C GLU A 75 -9.50 -4.65 -11.82
N GLU A 76 -9.49 -5.82 -12.47
CA GLU A 76 -10.72 -6.53 -12.85
C GLU A 76 -11.48 -7.05 -11.61
N VAL A 77 -10.77 -7.56 -10.59
CA VAL A 77 -11.39 -7.99 -9.32
C VAL A 77 -11.97 -6.79 -8.57
N VAL A 78 -11.26 -5.66 -8.54
CA VAL A 78 -11.79 -4.41 -7.97
C VAL A 78 -13.07 -3.99 -8.70
N ALA A 79 -13.09 -4.01 -10.04
CA ALA A 79 -14.29 -3.67 -10.81
C ALA A 79 -15.49 -4.57 -10.47
N ARG A 80 -15.26 -5.89 -10.32
CA ARG A 80 -16.29 -6.85 -9.87
C ARG A 80 -16.83 -6.52 -8.49
N ALA A 81 -15.95 -6.16 -7.55
CA ALA A 81 -16.35 -5.82 -6.19
C ALA A 81 -17.18 -4.53 -6.12
N LEU A 82 -17.01 -3.62 -7.07
CA LEU A 82 -17.73 -2.35 -7.16
C LEU A 82 -19.03 -2.42 -7.99
N GLU A 83 -19.29 -3.53 -8.67
CA GLU A 83 -20.48 -3.70 -9.48
C GLU A 83 -21.76 -3.60 -8.64
N GLY A 84 -22.72 -2.79 -9.09
CA GLY A 84 -24.00 -2.55 -8.40
C GLY A 84 -23.92 -1.70 -7.12
N ARG A 85 -22.76 -1.27 -6.66
CA ARG A 85 -22.66 -0.41 -5.47
C ARG A 85 -23.11 1.01 -5.79
N GLN A 86 -24.06 1.51 -4.97
CA GLN A 86 -24.56 2.89 -5.06
C GLN A 86 -23.48 3.90 -4.64
N GLN A 87 -22.80 3.64 -3.53
CA GLN A 87 -21.72 4.46 -3.03
C GLN A 87 -20.38 3.85 -3.44
N LYS A 88 -19.68 4.51 -4.36
CA LYS A 88 -18.38 4.08 -4.84
C LYS A 88 -17.26 4.67 -3.97
N PRO A 89 -16.22 3.87 -3.62
CA PRO A 89 -15.02 4.38 -2.98
C PRO A 89 -14.20 5.19 -3.98
N TYR A 90 -13.24 5.96 -3.50
CA TYR A 90 -12.16 6.46 -4.34
C TYR A 90 -11.29 5.30 -4.83
N VAL A 91 -10.92 5.32 -6.12
CA VAL A 91 -10.09 4.29 -6.73
C VAL A 91 -8.76 4.88 -7.18
N PHE A 92 -7.67 4.35 -6.60
CA PHE A 92 -6.29 4.73 -6.89
C PHE A 92 -5.62 3.61 -7.68
N THR A 93 -4.95 3.96 -8.79
CA THR A 93 -4.13 3.01 -9.55
C THR A 93 -2.85 3.67 -10.07
N LYS A 94 -2.02 2.91 -10.78
CA LYS A 94 -0.64 3.34 -11.07
C LYS A 94 -0.23 2.96 -12.49
N CYS A 95 0.74 3.72 -13.04
CA CYS A 95 1.45 3.46 -14.30
C CYS A 95 2.94 3.21 -14.08
N SER A 96 3.69 3.12 -15.14
CA SER A 96 5.13 2.92 -15.30
C SER A 96 5.61 1.46 -15.33
N MET A 97 4.72 0.50 -15.14
CA MET A 97 5.08 -0.92 -15.16
C MET A 97 4.23 -1.65 -16.19
N ILE A 98 4.80 -1.85 -17.36
CA ILE A 98 4.16 -2.50 -18.52
C ILE A 98 4.59 -3.94 -18.66
N TRP A 99 3.74 -4.75 -19.27
CA TRP A 99 4.05 -6.14 -19.58
C TRP A 99 3.59 -6.50 -20.98
N SER A 100 4.18 -7.57 -21.53
CA SER A 100 3.82 -8.08 -22.86
C SER A 100 3.71 -9.60 -22.81
N LYS A 101 2.70 -10.14 -23.52
CA LYS A 101 2.53 -11.59 -23.69
C LYS A 101 3.73 -12.26 -24.34
N LYS A 102 4.53 -11.52 -25.11
CA LYS A 102 5.73 -12.02 -25.79
C LYS A 102 6.81 -12.50 -24.79
N PHE A 103 6.82 -11.96 -23.56
CA PHE A 103 7.81 -12.28 -22.52
C PHE A 103 7.28 -13.22 -21.43
N TRP A 104 6.09 -13.81 -21.63
CA TRP A 104 5.44 -14.70 -20.65
C TRP A 104 6.31 -15.90 -20.20
N GLN A 105 7.32 -16.25 -20.99
CA GLN A 105 8.23 -17.38 -20.71
C GLN A 105 9.57 -16.95 -20.08
N THR A 106 9.81 -15.67 -19.85
CA THR A 106 11.05 -15.14 -19.28
C THR A 106 10.78 -14.52 -17.91
N LYS A 107 11.80 -14.48 -17.06
CA LYS A 107 11.72 -13.78 -15.75
C LYS A 107 11.49 -12.28 -15.88
N ASP A 108 11.67 -11.71 -17.05
CA ASP A 108 11.56 -10.27 -17.35
C ASP A 108 10.19 -9.94 -17.98
N GLN A 109 9.10 -10.37 -17.33
CA GLN A 109 7.74 -10.09 -17.81
C GLN A 109 7.37 -8.61 -17.74
N ILE A 110 8.00 -7.86 -16.83
CA ILE A 110 7.65 -6.49 -16.52
C ILE A 110 8.79 -5.56 -16.96
N HIS A 111 8.42 -4.57 -17.78
CA HIS A 111 9.29 -3.48 -18.20
C HIS A 111 8.82 -2.18 -17.56
N ARG A 112 9.69 -1.19 -17.49
CA ARG A 112 9.35 0.13 -16.99
C ARG A 112 9.44 1.16 -18.10
N SER A 113 8.45 2.05 -18.17
CA SER A 113 8.45 3.18 -19.10
C SER A 113 7.56 4.29 -18.57
N LEU A 114 8.03 5.51 -18.70
CA LEU A 114 7.29 6.74 -18.43
C LEU A 114 7.07 7.56 -19.69
N LYS A 115 7.32 6.98 -20.86
CA LYS A 115 7.02 7.59 -22.15
C LYS A 115 5.54 7.92 -22.26
N ARG A 116 5.24 9.07 -22.86
CA ARG A 116 3.87 9.59 -23.03
C ARG A 116 2.87 8.54 -23.52
N ASP A 117 3.22 7.87 -24.59
CA ASP A 117 2.30 6.89 -25.21
C ASP A 117 2.08 5.67 -24.31
N SER A 118 3.13 5.24 -23.58
CA SER A 118 3.03 4.16 -22.60
C SER A 118 2.05 4.52 -21.49
N VAL A 119 2.27 5.67 -20.84
CA VAL A 119 1.43 6.15 -19.72
C VAL A 119 -0.02 6.32 -20.14
N ARG A 120 -0.27 6.88 -21.35
CA ARG A 120 -1.63 7.01 -21.89
C ARG A 120 -2.30 5.66 -22.13
N ASN A 121 -1.61 4.72 -22.75
CA ASN A 121 -2.11 3.38 -23.02
C ASN A 121 -2.39 2.59 -21.73
N GLU A 122 -1.54 2.74 -20.72
CA GLU A 122 -1.76 2.16 -19.39
C GLU A 122 -3.04 2.71 -18.75
N LEU A 123 -3.24 4.05 -18.77
CA LEU A 123 -4.46 4.66 -18.23
C LEU A 123 -5.72 4.17 -18.94
N GLU A 124 -5.76 4.20 -20.28
CA GLU A 124 -6.92 3.72 -21.05
C GLU A 124 -7.23 2.25 -20.76
N SER A 125 -6.19 1.46 -20.53
CA SER A 125 -6.33 0.06 -20.18
C SER A 125 -6.86 -0.12 -18.75
N SER A 126 -6.38 0.70 -17.79
CA SER A 126 -6.88 0.70 -16.42
C SER A 126 -8.35 1.15 -16.33
N LEU A 127 -8.74 2.21 -17.04
CA LEU A 127 -10.13 2.66 -17.13
C LEU A 127 -11.05 1.54 -17.62
N ARG A 128 -10.64 0.81 -18.67
CA ARG A 128 -11.42 -0.33 -19.20
C ARG A 128 -11.54 -1.47 -18.21
N ARG A 129 -10.44 -1.88 -17.53
CA ARG A 129 -10.47 -2.98 -16.55
C ARG A 129 -11.29 -2.62 -15.31
N LEU A 130 -11.13 -1.41 -14.82
CA LEU A 130 -11.86 -0.88 -13.66
C LEU A 130 -13.32 -0.54 -13.98
N LYS A 131 -13.71 -0.46 -15.25
CA LYS A 131 -15.04 -0.02 -15.73
C LYS A 131 -15.37 1.38 -15.17
N LEU A 132 -14.41 2.29 -15.23
CA LEU A 132 -14.52 3.67 -14.77
C LEU A 132 -14.26 4.65 -15.92
N ASP A 133 -14.94 5.79 -15.91
CA ASP A 133 -14.68 6.89 -16.83
C ASP A 133 -13.55 7.79 -16.35
N VAL A 134 -13.36 7.88 -15.04
CA VAL A 134 -12.36 8.74 -14.37
C VAL A 134 -11.73 7.99 -13.20
N ILE A 135 -10.41 8.10 -13.06
CA ILE A 135 -9.67 7.59 -11.89
C ILE A 135 -9.48 8.72 -10.86
N ASP A 136 -9.71 8.45 -9.58
CA ASP A 136 -9.59 9.46 -8.54
C ASP A 136 -8.14 9.89 -8.30
N LEU A 137 -7.19 8.93 -8.20
CA LEU A 137 -5.76 9.20 -8.08
C LEU A 137 -4.96 8.28 -8.98
N TYR A 138 -4.20 8.88 -9.92
CA TYR A 138 -3.31 8.15 -10.81
C TYR A 138 -1.86 8.44 -10.45
N GLN A 139 -1.04 7.40 -10.25
CA GLN A 139 0.28 7.54 -9.66
C GLN A 139 1.37 6.96 -10.56
N ILE A 140 2.54 7.60 -10.63
CA ILE A 140 3.75 6.93 -11.11
C ILE A 140 4.18 5.92 -10.04
N HIS A 141 4.23 4.62 -10.39
CA HIS A 141 4.52 3.53 -9.45
C HIS A 141 5.98 3.55 -9.00
N TRP A 142 6.90 3.78 -9.93
CA TRP A 142 8.34 3.87 -9.70
C TRP A 142 8.95 4.98 -10.56
N PRO A 143 9.92 5.75 -10.04
CA PRO A 143 10.65 6.77 -10.79
C PRO A 143 11.73 6.15 -11.70
N ASP A 144 11.31 5.28 -12.59
CA ASP A 144 12.22 4.49 -13.44
C ASP A 144 11.55 4.22 -14.80
N PRO A 145 12.20 4.54 -15.92
CA PRO A 145 13.54 5.14 -16.08
C PRO A 145 13.66 6.58 -15.56
N GLU A 146 14.81 6.89 -14.95
CA GLU A 146 15.08 8.20 -14.32
C GLU A 146 14.99 9.38 -15.30
N ASP A 147 15.41 9.18 -16.54
CA ASP A 147 15.42 10.19 -17.62
C ASP A 147 14.04 10.38 -18.27
N GLU A 148 13.04 9.58 -17.90
CA GLU A 148 11.66 9.68 -18.39
C GLU A 148 10.70 10.31 -17.36
N ILE A 149 11.16 10.65 -16.15
CA ILE A 149 10.29 11.07 -15.03
C ILE A 149 9.50 12.32 -15.40
N GLU A 150 10.13 13.33 -15.96
CA GLU A 150 9.47 14.58 -16.35
C GLU A 150 8.45 14.37 -17.47
N GLU A 151 8.77 13.57 -18.50
CA GLU A 151 7.83 13.24 -19.57
C GLU A 151 6.59 12.50 -19.02
N GLY A 152 6.83 11.55 -18.12
CA GLY A 152 5.75 10.84 -17.45
C GLY A 152 4.86 11.78 -16.62
N TRP A 153 5.47 12.66 -15.84
CA TRP A 153 4.73 13.60 -15.00
C TRP A 153 3.96 14.65 -15.81
N GLU A 154 4.56 15.21 -16.87
CA GLU A 154 3.85 16.07 -17.82
C GLU A 154 2.64 15.36 -18.44
N THR A 155 2.78 14.07 -18.73
CA THR A 155 1.69 13.26 -19.28
C THR A 155 0.57 13.10 -18.26
N LEU A 156 0.87 12.80 -16.99
CA LEU A 156 -0.14 12.74 -15.93
C LEU A 156 -0.86 14.09 -15.75
N ALA A 157 -0.12 15.20 -15.78
CA ALA A 157 -0.69 16.54 -15.68
C ALA A 157 -1.69 16.83 -16.83
N LYS A 158 -1.37 16.43 -18.07
CA LYS A 158 -2.27 16.54 -19.22
C LYS A 158 -3.52 15.65 -19.07
N LEU A 159 -3.36 14.41 -18.62
CA LEU A 159 -4.49 13.50 -18.37
C LEU A 159 -5.44 14.04 -17.30
N LYS A 160 -4.91 14.76 -16.29
CA LYS A 160 -5.72 15.49 -15.32
C LYS A 160 -6.48 16.65 -15.98
N GLN A 161 -5.83 17.44 -16.84
CA GLN A 161 -6.49 18.52 -17.58
C GLN A 161 -7.57 18.02 -18.54
N GLU A 162 -7.38 16.83 -19.12
CA GLU A 162 -8.36 16.14 -19.98
C GLU A 162 -9.54 15.55 -19.15
N GLY A 163 -9.50 15.59 -17.83
CA GLY A 163 -10.54 15.05 -16.95
C GLY A 163 -10.56 13.53 -16.84
N LYS A 164 -9.54 12.83 -17.30
CA LYS A 164 -9.43 11.36 -17.22
C LYS A 164 -9.00 10.88 -15.83
N VAL A 165 -8.31 11.73 -15.09
CA VAL A 165 -7.94 11.50 -13.69
C VAL A 165 -8.22 12.77 -12.87
N ARG A 166 -8.68 12.61 -11.63
CA ARG A 166 -8.97 13.76 -10.76
C ARG A 166 -7.70 14.34 -10.15
N TYR A 167 -6.84 13.47 -9.65
CA TYR A 167 -5.59 13.84 -8.99
C TYR A 167 -4.44 12.96 -9.47
N ILE A 168 -3.22 13.49 -9.32
CA ILE A 168 -1.99 12.81 -9.71
C ILE A 168 -1.02 12.72 -8.54
N GLY A 169 -0.30 11.60 -8.44
CA GLY A 169 0.63 11.34 -7.36
C GLY A 169 1.81 10.50 -7.81
N VAL A 170 2.68 10.20 -6.87
CA VAL A 170 3.88 9.40 -7.11
C VAL A 170 4.08 8.34 -6.02
N SER A 171 4.86 7.31 -6.33
CA SER A 171 5.26 6.28 -5.38
C SER A 171 6.77 6.06 -5.47
N ASN A 172 7.43 5.88 -4.32
CA ASN A 172 8.86 5.60 -4.23
C ASN A 172 9.81 6.70 -4.73
N PHE A 173 9.36 7.94 -4.79
CA PHE A 173 10.17 9.08 -5.20
C PHE A 173 11.03 9.60 -4.05
N SER A 174 12.24 10.05 -4.37
CA SER A 174 13.09 10.84 -3.49
C SER A 174 12.65 12.31 -3.44
N VAL A 175 13.14 13.06 -2.45
CA VAL A 175 12.91 14.52 -2.37
C VAL A 175 13.37 15.23 -3.64
N ALA A 176 14.59 14.93 -4.12
CA ALA A 176 15.12 15.56 -5.33
C ALA A 176 14.26 15.30 -6.58
N GLN A 177 13.70 14.09 -6.72
CA GLN A 177 12.78 13.77 -7.83
C GLN A 177 11.46 14.53 -7.69
N MET A 178 10.91 14.63 -6.48
CA MET A 178 9.69 15.41 -6.23
C MET A 178 9.90 16.90 -6.49
N GLU A 179 11.05 17.48 -6.12
CA GLU A 179 11.39 18.86 -6.42
C GLU A 179 11.48 19.15 -7.92
N ARG A 180 11.98 18.20 -8.71
CA ARG A 180 12.04 18.33 -10.18
C ARG A 180 10.64 18.41 -10.78
N ILE A 181 9.78 17.44 -10.45
CA ILE A 181 8.44 17.33 -11.05
C ILE A 181 7.45 18.36 -10.50
N SER A 182 7.63 18.85 -9.27
CA SER A 182 6.78 19.90 -8.69
C SER A 182 6.81 21.22 -9.48
N LYS A 183 7.88 21.48 -10.26
CA LYS A 183 8.00 22.62 -11.16
C LYS A 183 7.05 22.50 -12.36
N ILE A 184 6.59 21.31 -12.70
CA ILE A 184 5.69 21.02 -13.83
C ILE A 184 4.23 21.06 -13.37
N ALA A 185 3.92 20.32 -12.30
CA ALA A 185 2.57 20.27 -11.74
C ALA A 185 2.61 19.91 -10.25
N PRO A 186 1.63 20.35 -9.43
CA PRO A 186 1.54 20.00 -8.03
C PRO A 186 1.39 18.48 -7.82
N ILE A 187 2.10 17.95 -6.83
CA ILE A 187 2.00 16.56 -6.40
C ILE A 187 0.89 16.47 -5.34
N THR A 188 -0.11 15.60 -5.55
CA THR A 188 -1.18 15.41 -4.57
C THR A 188 -0.77 14.44 -3.47
N SER A 189 -0.10 13.35 -3.85
CA SER A 189 0.28 12.31 -2.88
C SER A 189 1.62 11.66 -3.19
N LEU A 190 2.27 11.19 -2.12
CA LEU A 190 3.39 10.26 -2.18
C LEU A 190 2.97 8.94 -1.54
N GLN A 191 3.31 7.82 -2.19
CA GLN A 191 3.12 6.47 -1.66
C GLN A 191 4.48 5.81 -1.38
N PRO A 192 5.03 5.93 -0.14
CA PRO A 192 6.31 5.32 0.24
C PRO A 192 6.11 4.05 1.07
N PRO A 193 7.13 3.15 1.15
CA PRO A 193 7.17 2.11 2.15
C PRO A 193 7.42 2.71 3.54
N TYR A 194 6.57 2.38 4.52
CA TYR A 194 6.79 2.84 5.90
C TYR A 194 6.26 1.86 6.93
N SER A 195 7.07 1.51 7.89
CA SER A 195 6.74 0.61 9.00
C SER A 195 7.79 0.73 10.11
N MET A 196 7.54 0.14 11.27
CA MET A 196 8.52 0.02 12.36
C MET A 196 9.87 -0.59 11.92
N LEU A 197 9.86 -1.43 10.87
CA LEU A 197 11.06 -2.09 10.33
C LEU A 197 11.60 -1.46 9.05
N ASN A 198 10.99 -0.36 8.60
CA ASN A 198 11.43 0.40 7.43
C ASN A 198 11.15 1.89 7.65
N ARG A 199 12.10 2.60 8.25
CA ARG A 199 11.96 3.98 8.74
C ARG A 199 12.74 5.00 7.90
N GLY A 200 13.33 4.60 6.77
CA GLY A 200 14.20 5.47 5.97
C GLY A 200 13.55 6.77 5.50
N VAL A 201 12.22 6.78 5.37
CA VAL A 201 11.46 7.96 4.91
C VAL A 201 11.32 9.07 5.96
N GLU A 202 11.60 8.77 7.25
CA GLU A 202 11.38 9.73 8.36
C GLU A 202 12.34 10.92 8.33
N LYS A 203 13.54 10.74 7.77
CA LYS A 203 14.59 11.77 7.83
C LYS A 203 14.33 12.95 6.90
N GLU A 204 13.86 12.68 5.69
CA GLU A 204 13.75 13.69 4.62
C GLU A 204 12.37 13.69 3.97
N ILE A 205 11.87 12.50 3.59
CA ILE A 205 10.68 12.37 2.75
C ILE A 205 9.41 12.81 3.49
N LEU A 206 9.18 12.30 4.70
CA LEU A 206 7.98 12.67 5.47
C LEU A 206 7.97 14.16 5.85
N PRO A 207 9.07 14.78 6.36
CA PRO A 207 9.13 16.22 6.59
C PRO A 207 8.88 17.04 5.32
N TYR A 208 9.45 16.64 4.19
CA TYR A 208 9.23 17.31 2.91
C TYR A 208 7.75 17.26 2.50
N CYS A 209 7.12 16.11 2.55
CA CYS A 209 5.70 15.96 2.21
C CYS A 209 4.81 16.82 3.11
N GLN A 210 5.08 16.85 4.41
CA GLN A 210 4.33 17.67 5.37
C GLN A 210 4.47 19.17 5.05
N GLN A 211 5.69 19.64 4.76
CA GLN A 211 5.96 21.03 4.43
C GLN A 211 5.28 21.48 3.13
N HIS A 212 5.15 20.58 2.15
CA HIS A 212 4.62 20.89 0.82
C HIS A 212 3.15 20.47 0.64
N ASN A 213 2.45 20.10 1.72
CA ASN A 213 1.05 19.62 1.68
C ASN A 213 0.84 18.48 0.68
N ILE A 214 1.79 17.53 0.64
CA ILE A 214 1.71 16.30 -0.14
C ILE A 214 1.16 15.21 0.80
N GLY A 215 0.02 14.61 0.46
CA GLY A 215 -0.59 13.55 1.26
C GLY A 215 0.25 12.27 1.22
N VAL A 216 0.56 11.68 2.37
CA VAL A 216 1.32 10.43 2.44
C VAL A 216 0.38 9.27 2.69
N ILE A 217 0.35 8.31 1.75
CA ILE A 217 -0.38 7.03 1.86
C ILE A 217 0.64 5.89 1.87
N ASN A 218 1.10 5.51 3.05
CA ASN A 218 2.19 4.53 3.15
C ASN A 218 1.73 3.09 2.89
N TYR A 219 2.58 2.30 2.26
CA TYR A 219 2.34 0.87 2.06
C TYR A 219 3.20 -0.01 2.97
N SER A 220 2.79 -1.27 3.13
CA SER A 220 3.44 -2.30 3.95
C SER A 220 3.62 -1.95 5.44
N PRO A 221 2.64 -1.36 6.13
CA PRO A 221 2.75 -1.04 7.56
C PRO A 221 2.98 -2.29 8.43
N MET A 222 2.44 -3.45 8.01
CA MET A 222 2.59 -4.75 8.69
C MET A 222 3.73 -5.62 8.13
N VAL A 223 4.59 -5.07 7.24
CA VAL A 223 5.76 -5.77 6.67
C VAL A 223 5.38 -7.13 6.08
N SER A 224 4.46 -7.12 5.11
CA SER A 224 4.01 -8.33 4.39
C SER A 224 3.51 -9.44 5.33
N GLY A 225 2.81 -9.06 6.39
CA GLY A 225 2.21 -9.97 7.36
C GLY A 225 3.12 -10.36 8.54
N LEU A 226 4.37 -9.90 8.58
CA LEU A 226 5.31 -10.22 9.66
C LEU A 226 4.82 -9.71 11.02
N LEU A 227 4.25 -8.50 11.06
CA LEU A 227 3.78 -7.84 12.29
C LEU A 227 2.31 -8.10 12.65
N THR A 228 1.63 -9.04 11.96
CA THR A 228 0.22 -9.32 12.20
C THR A 228 -0.07 -10.16 13.46
N GLY A 229 0.97 -10.78 14.03
CA GLY A 229 0.82 -11.75 15.11
C GLY A 229 0.51 -13.18 14.65
N ALA A 230 0.28 -13.39 13.35
CA ALA A 230 0.02 -14.71 12.77
C ALA A 230 1.29 -15.36 12.18
N MET A 231 2.43 -14.67 12.17
CA MET A 231 3.68 -15.21 11.66
C MET A 231 4.43 -15.94 12.77
N THR A 232 4.90 -17.17 12.46
CA THR A 232 5.73 -18.00 13.33
C THR A 232 6.93 -18.54 12.54
N LYS A 233 7.92 -19.12 13.24
CA LYS A 233 9.06 -19.78 12.58
C LYS A 233 8.61 -20.96 11.72
N GLU A 234 7.65 -21.73 12.23
CA GLU A 234 7.07 -22.90 11.53
C GLU A 234 6.38 -22.48 10.25
N ARG A 235 5.59 -21.38 10.30
CA ARG A 235 4.93 -20.82 9.12
C ARG A 235 5.92 -20.33 8.07
N VAL A 236 6.98 -19.66 8.50
CA VAL A 236 8.05 -19.21 7.57
C VAL A 236 8.76 -20.38 6.94
N ALA A 237 9.04 -21.45 7.69
CA ALA A 237 9.65 -22.68 7.16
C ALA A 237 8.78 -23.37 6.10
N GLN A 238 7.46 -23.18 6.16
CA GLN A 238 6.48 -23.75 5.23
C GLN A 238 6.18 -22.85 4.02
N PHE A 239 6.84 -21.71 3.88
CA PHE A 239 6.62 -20.87 2.70
C PHE A 239 6.94 -21.62 1.41
N PRO A 240 6.10 -21.55 0.36
CA PRO A 240 6.38 -22.07 -0.96
C PRO A 240 7.73 -21.60 -1.51
N GLN A 241 8.31 -22.34 -2.43
CA GLN A 241 9.63 -22.00 -3.00
C GLN A 241 9.59 -20.68 -3.78
N ASP A 242 8.48 -20.37 -4.39
CA ASP A 242 8.19 -19.14 -5.15
C ASP A 242 7.74 -17.96 -4.31
N ASP A 243 7.50 -18.15 -3.00
CA ASP A 243 7.18 -17.03 -2.10
C ASP A 243 8.43 -16.17 -1.86
N TRP A 244 8.41 -14.93 -2.34
CA TRP A 244 9.52 -13.99 -2.24
C TRP A 244 9.97 -13.71 -0.80
N ARG A 245 9.07 -13.84 0.18
CA ARG A 245 9.38 -13.65 1.61
C ARG A 245 10.41 -14.65 2.13
N ARG A 246 10.44 -15.85 1.54
CA ARG A 246 11.42 -16.89 1.88
C ARG A 246 12.87 -16.40 1.77
N ASN A 247 13.16 -15.53 0.80
CA ASN A 247 14.49 -14.99 0.54
C ASN A 247 14.73 -13.61 1.16
N ASN A 248 13.73 -13.04 1.85
CA ASN A 248 13.85 -11.74 2.48
C ASN A 248 14.47 -11.88 3.88
N ALA A 249 15.51 -11.11 4.17
CA ALA A 249 16.25 -11.16 5.43
C ALA A 249 15.37 -10.98 6.69
N ARG A 250 14.27 -10.22 6.59
CA ARG A 250 13.36 -10.01 7.72
C ARG A 250 12.65 -11.29 8.17
N PHE A 251 12.52 -12.27 7.27
CA PHE A 251 11.93 -13.59 7.52
C PHE A 251 12.98 -14.68 7.76
N GLN A 252 14.26 -14.34 7.85
CA GLN A 252 15.38 -15.27 8.12
C GLN A 252 16.05 -14.95 9.45
N GLU A 253 16.67 -15.97 10.06
CA GLU A 253 17.48 -15.76 11.26
C GLU A 253 18.75 -14.93 10.93
N PRO A 254 19.22 -14.09 11.85
CA PRO A 254 18.69 -13.83 13.19
C PRO A 254 17.55 -12.78 13.23
N GLN A 255 17.23 -12.12 12.11
CA GLN A 255 16.22 -11.04 12.07
C GLN A 255 14.83 -11.55 12.42
N LEU A 256 14.45 -12.76 11.97
CA LEU A 256 13.13 -13.34 12.25
C LEU A 256 12.87 -13.42 13.76
N SER A 257 13.79 -14.01 14.52
CA SER A 257 13.64 -14.12 15.98
C SER A 257 13.53 -12.74 16.68
N ARG A 258 14.30 -11.76 16.24
CA ARG A 258 14.20 -10.37 16.71
C ARG A 258 12.83 -9.78 16.41
N ASN A 259 12.34 -9.93 15.18
CA ASN A 259 11.07 -9.38 14.75
C ASN A 259 9.87 -10.05 15.45
N LEU A 260 9.95 -11.36 15.72
CA LEU A 260 8.92 -12.05 16.51
C LEU A 260 8.85 -11.55 17.95
N LYS A 261 10.00 -11.18 18.57
CA LYS A 261 10.00 -10.51 19.89
C LYS A 261 9.28 -9.16 19.85
N LEU A 262 9.48 -8.39 18.78
CA LEU A 262 8.71 -7.15 18.57
C LEU A 262 7.21 -7.46 18.50
N VAL A 263 6.80 -8.50 17.77
CA VAL A 263 5.40 -8.90 17.66
C VAL A 263 4.79 -9.24 19.02
N GLU A 264 5.55 -9.85 19.95
CA GLU A 264 5.04 -10.10 21.30
C GLU A 264 4.81 -8.79 22.08
N LEU A 265 5.68 -7.80 21.95
CA LEU A 265 5.44 -6.46 22.51
C LEU A 265 4.18 -5.82 21.92
N LEU A 266 4.00 -5.91 20.57
CA LEU A 266 2.79 -5.38 19.94
C LEU A 266 1.53 -6.12 20.39
N ARG A 267 1.63 -7.43 20.65
CA ARG A 267 0.53 -8.24 21.21
C ARG A 267 0.15 -7.79 22.62
N GLU A 268 1.14 -7.54 23.46
CA GLU A 268 0.92 -7.03 24.82
C GLU A 268 0.21 -5.68 24.78
N ILE A 269 0.71 -4.71 24.00
CA ILE A 269 0.09 -3.40 23.81
C ILE A 269 -1.33 -3.54 23.27
N GLY A 270 -1.49 -4.30 22.19
CA GLY A 270 -2.79 -4.49 21.53
C GLY A 270 -3.83 -5.12 22.47
N SER A 271 -3.42 -6.12 23.27
CA SER A 271 -4.32 -6.81 24.20
C SER A 271 -4.96 -5.87 25.24
N ALA A 272 -4.24 -4.83 25.69
CA ALA A 272 -4.78 -3.82 26.59
C ALA A 272 -5.94 -3.01 25.99
N HIS A 273 -6.05 -3.00 24.66
CA HIS A 273 -7.06 -2.25 23.91
C HIS A 273 -8.02 -3.14 23.11
N GLY A 274 -7.92 -4.46 23.25
CA GLY A 274 -8.67 -5.40 22.41
C GLY A 274 -8.29 -5.34 20.93
N ARG A 275 -7.00 -5.06 20.63
CA ARG A 275 -6.45 -4.89 19.28
C ARG A 275 -5.43 -5.96 18.94
N SER A 276 -5.35 -6.31 17.65
CA SER A 276 -4.34 -7.22 17.13
C SER A 276 -2.96 -6.55 17.03
N PRO A 277 -1.85 -7.31 17.03
CA PRO A 277 -0.52 -6.75 16.73
C PRO A 277 -0.46 -6.02 15.39
N GLY A 278 -1.23 -6.48 14.39
CA GLY A 278 -1.34 -5.82 13.08
C GLY A 278 -1.96 -4.44 13.17
N GLU A 279 -3.02 -4.27 13.97
CA GLU A 279 -3.64 -2.98 14.22
C GLU A 279 -2.69 -2.02 14.95
N VAL A 280 -1.92 -2.52 15.92
CA VAL A 280 -0.87 -1.73 16.60
C VAL A 280 0.21 -1.28 15.60
N ALA A 281 0.66 -2.17 14.72
CA ALA A 281 1.65 -1.83 13.69
C ALA A 281 1.15 -0.78 12.70
N ILE A 282 -0.10 -0.85 12.28
CA ILE A 282 -0.75 0.16 11.42
C ILE A 282 -0.88 1.49 12.17
N ALA A 283 -1.42 1.46 13.40
CA ALA A 283 -1.61 2.65 14.24
C ALA A 283 -0.30 3.39 14.49
N TRP A 284 0.82 2.67 14.66
CA TRP A 284 2.13 3.26 14.80
C TRP A 284 2.53 4.11 13.58
N THR A 285 2.28 3.65 12.35
CA THR A 285 2.57 4.45 11.15
C THR A 285 1.67 5.68 11.06
N LEU A 286 0.41 5.55 11.45
CA LEU A 286 -0.59 6.62 11.46
C LEU A 286 -0.38 7.67 12.56
N ASN A 287 0.51 7.39 13.52
CA ASN A 287 0.89 8.34 14.56
C ASN A 287 1.86 9.42 14.05
N ASN A 288 2.57 9.18 12.95
CA ASN A 288 3.40 10.21 12.33
C ASN A 288 2.49 11.28 11.67
N PRO A 289 2.62 12.57 12.03
CA PRO A 289 1.72 13.62 11.55
C PRO A 289 1.78 13.86 10.03
N ALA A 290 2.86 13.46 9.37
CA ALA A 290 2.99 13.54 7.91
C ALA A 290 2.20 12.45 7.19
N VAL A 291 1.81 11.36 7.88
CA VAL A 291 1.09 10.23 7.27
C VAL A 291 -0.40 10.52 7.27
N THR A 292 -0.98 10.59 6.08
CA THR A 292 -2.44 10.77 5.90
C THR A 292 -3.18 9.47 6.15
N ALA A 293 -2.73 8.37 5.53
CA ALA A 293 -3.37 7.07 5.63
C ALA A 293 -2.40 5.92 5.33
N ALA A 294 -2.77 4.70 5.72
CA ALA A 294 -2.03 3.47 5.44
C ALA A 294 -2.78 2.56 4.48
N ILE A 295 -2.06 1.99 3.51
CA ILE A 295 -2.58 0.97 2.60
C ILE A 295 -2.43 -0.40 3.27
N VAL A 296 -3.54 -1.09 3.46
CA VAL A 296 -3.58 -2.36 4.18
C VAL A 296 -4.26 -3.43 3.33
N GLY A 297 -3.52 -4.50 3.00
CA GLY A 297 -4.04 -5.62 2.22
C GLY A 297 -4.76 -6.67 3.06
N ALA A 298 -5.81 -7.26 2.49
CA ALA A 298 -6.49 -8.44 3.01
C ALA A 298 -6.87 -9.38 1.86
N ARG A 299 -6.83 -10.69 2.11
CA ARG A 299 -7.14 -11.74 1.11
C ARG A 299 -8.54 -12.35 1.31
N ASN A 300 -9.19 -12.07 2.41
CA ASN A 300 -10.55 -12.48 2.74
C ASN A 300 -11.17 -11.55 3.79
N ALA A 301 -12.49 -11.63 3.99
CA ALA A 301 -13.24 -10.78 4.92
C ALA A 301 -12.74 -10.89 6.37
N LYS A 302 -12.37 -12.09 6.85
CA LYS A 302 -11.83 -12.28 8.20
C LYS A 302 -10.53 -11.50 8.45
N GLN A 303 -9.69 -11.36 7.45
CA GLN A 303 -8.48 -10.54 7.58
C GLN A 303 -8.81 -9.05 7.67
N VAL A 304 -9.89 -8.60 7.03
CA VAL A 304 -10.38 -7.22 7.17
C VAL A 304 -10.79 -6.93 8.61
N ASP A 305 -11.50 -7.85 9.27
CA ASP A 305 -11.89 -7.71 10.68
C ASP A 305 -10.66 -7.53 11.60
N GLY A 306 -9.55 -8.20 11.28
CA GLY A 306 -8.30 -8.13 12.05
C GLY A 306 -7.48 -6.85 11.85
N ILE A 307 -7.91 -5.93 10.98
CA ILE A 307 -7.17 -4.69 10.67
C ILE A 307 -8.04 -3.43 10.78
N ILE A 308 -9.37 -3.57 10.70
CA ILE A 308 -10.27 -2.42 10.59
C ILE A 308 -10.21 -1.50 11.80
N GLY A 309 -9.97 -2.03 12.98
CA GLY A 309 -9.86 -1.23 14.21
C GLY A 309 -8.72 -0.23 14.21
N ALA A 310 -7.67 -0.43 13.38
CA ALA A 310 -6.60 0.54 13.21
C ALA A 310 -7.09 1.89 12.64
N ALA A 311 -8.24 1.93 11.97
CA ALA A 311 -8.81 3.17 11.44
C ALA A 311 -9.07 4.20 12.54
N THR A 312 -9.48 3.75 13.72
CA THR A 312 -9.84 4.62 14.86
C THR A 312 -8.88 4.50 16.05
N PHE A 313 -8.13 3.39 16.16
CA PHE A 313 -7.18 3.18 17.24
C PHE A 313 -5.94 4.08 17.10
N ARG A 314 -5.50 4.63 18.23
CA ARG A 314 -4.25 5.43 18.33
C ARG A 314 -3.48 4.98 19.56
N LEU A 315 -2.16 4.89 19.40
CA LEU A 315 -1.25 4.56 20.48
C LEU A 315 -1.10 5.71 21.46
N GLN A 316 -0.95 5.39 22.74
CA GLN A 316 -0.58 6.35 23.77
C GLN A 316 0.94 6.65 23.71
N LEU A 317 1.37 7.77 24.28
CA LEU A 317 2.77 8.19 24.23
C LEU A 317 3.73 7.19 24.88
N ASP A 318 3.33 6.57 25.99
CA ASP A 318 4.11 5.55 26.69
C ASP A 318 4.21 4.24 25.88
N GLU A 319 3.16 3.87 25.13
CA GLU A 319 3.19 2.71 24.24
C GLU A 319 4.12 2.93 23.07
N ILE A 320 4.12 4.14 22.50
CA ILE A 320 5.07 4.53 21.46
C ILE A 320 6.48 4.47 22.01
N ALA A 321 6.73 5.03 23.20
CA ALA A 321 8.04 5.00 23.85
C ALA A 321 8.53 3.56 24.07
N ARG A 322 7.68 2.64 24.55
CA ARG A 322 8.01 1.21 24.69
C ARG A 322 8.44 0.57 23.37
N ILE A 323 7.77 0.91 22.28
CA ILE A 323 8.13 0.40 20.93
C ILE A 323 9.49 0.97 20.50
N GLU A 324 9.73 2.28 20.69
CA GLU A 324 10.99 2.94 20.33
C GLU A 324 12.16 2.40 21.17
N ASP A 325 11.96 2.19 22.47
CA ASP A 325 12.95 1.58 23.36
C ASP A 325 13.32 0.17 22.90
N PHE A 326 12.32 -0.65 22.54
CA PHE A 326 12.58 -1.98 22.00
C PHE A 326 13.40 -1.92 20.70
N LEU A 327 13.02 -1.04 19.76
CA LEU A 327 13.72 -0.90 18.48
C LEU A 327 15.16 -0.45 18.66
N THR A 328 15.41 0.45 19.61
CA THR A 328 16.74 0.97 19.96
C THR A 328 17.60 -0.09 20.65
N ALA A 329 17.03 -0.80 21.62
CA ALA A 329 17.74 -1.84 22.38
C ALA A 329 18.01 -3.11 21.54
N ASN A 330 17.25 -3.32 20.47
CA ASN A 330 17.36 -4.47 19.59
C ASN A 330 17.61 -4.01 18.14
N PRO A 331 18.78 -3.49 17.78
CA PRO A 331 19.07 -3.06 16.42
C PRO A 331 18.99 -4.25 15.46
N VAL A 332 18.76 -3.96 14.17
CA VAL A 332 18.68 -4.99 13.15
C VAL A 332 20.03 -5.72 13.08
N PRO A 333 20.08 -7.04 13.29
CA PRO A 333 21.31 -7.78 13.21
C PRO A 333 21.92 -7.70 11.80
N VAL A 334 23.15 -7.24 11.70
CA VAL A 334 23.91 -7.23 10.47
C VAL A 334 24.45 -8.65 10.25
N LYS A 335 24.24 -9.24 9.09
CA LYS A 335 24.92 -10.49 8.75
C LYS A 335 26.44 -10.21 8.77
N PRO A 336 27.25 -11.03 9.43
CA PRO A 336 28.70 -10.92 9.28
C PRO A 336 29.03 -10.97 7.78
N SER A 337 29.82 -10.02 7.31
CA SER A 337 30.42 -10.10 5.98
C SER A 337 31.21 -11.40 5.90
N LYS A 338 30.85 -12.27 4.94
CA LYS A 338 31.64 -13.47 4.63
C LYS A 338 32.95 -13.08 3.97
#